data_b83966365cc1c79c5792dec0c9031a32
#
_entry.id   b83966365cc1c79c5792dec0c9031a32
#
_cell.length_a   1.000
_cell.length_b   1.000
_cell.length_c   1.000
_cell.angle_alpha   90.00
_cell.angle_beta   90.00
_cell.angle_gamma   90.00
#
_symmetry.space_group_name_H-M   'P 1'
#
loop_
_entity.id
_entity.type
_entity.pdbx_description
1 polymer ?
#
loop_
_entity_poly.entity_id
_entity_poly.type
_entity_poly.pdbx_seq_one_letter_code
_entity_poly.pdbx_strand_id
1 'polypeptide(L)'
;MPINKMPAESMPREKLLNRGPDSLSDAELLAIFLRTGTQGMNVLELADKLIKDFGSLRHLFSATEADFCAHKGMGQAKYVQLQAVLEMTQRYLAETLSRGDALTSPGHTKLYLSSMLRDRQREAFYILFLDNQNRVIKDEVMFEGTIDAASVYPREVVKRALHHNAAALILAHNHPSGVAEPSQADRRITRRLTDALALVDIRILDHFVVGDGEVVSFAERGWI
;
A
#
# COMPACT_ATOMS: atom_id res chain seq x y z
N MET A 1 32.30 11.79 -8.48
CA MET A 1 32.86 11.53 -9.83
C MET A 1 31.85 12.02 -10.87
N PRO A 2 32.21 12.76 -11.91
CA PRO A 2 31.24 13.16 -12.94
C PRO A 2 30.65 11.91 -13.60
N ILE A 3 29.32 11.87 -13.76
CA ILE A 3 28.57 10.76 -14.38
C ILE A 3 29.13 10.37 -15.76
N ASN A 4 29.66 11.33 -16.51
CA ASN A 4 30.27 11.12 -17.87
C ASN A 4 31.56 10.28 -17.85
N LYS A 5 32.10 9.91 -16.70
CA LYS A 5 33.27 9.02 -16.53
C LYS A 5 32.92 7.60 -16.10
N MET A 6 31.64 7.31 -15.84
CA MET A 6 31.19 5.94 -15.59
C MET A 6 31.12 5.16 -16.91
N PRO A 7 31.52 3.87 -16.92
CA PRO A 7 31.28 3.01 -18.07
C PRO A 7 29.80 3.03 -18.44
N ALA A 8 29.46 3.09 -19.72
CA ALA A 8 28.08 3.15 -20.20
C ALA A 8 27.23 2.01 -19.59
N GLU A 9 27.77 0.80 -19.53
CA GLU A 9 27.13 -0.38 -18.95
C GLU A 9 26.80 -0.29 -17.44
N SER A 10 27.44 0.65 -16.73
CA SER A 10 27.22 0.93 -15.31
C SER A 10 26.21 2.05 -15.08
N MET A 11 25.72 2.68 -16.14
CA MET A 11 24.69 3.72 -16.03
C MET A 11 23.34 3.08 -15.66
N PRO A 12 22.55 3.65 -14.74
CA PRO A 12 21.32 3.03 -14.25
C PRO A 12 20.33 2.63 -15.34
N ARG A 13 20.19 3.43 -16.40
CA ARG A 13 19.29 3.13 -17.53
C ARG A 13 19.74 1.92 -18.33
N GLU A 14 21.00 1.85 -18.68
CA GLU A 14 21.60 0.74 -19.42
C GLU A 14 21.61 -0.53 -18.57
N LYS A 15 21.87 -0.38 -17.27
CA LYS A 15 21.77 -1.47 -16.29
C LYS A 15 20.35 -2.03 -16.20
N LEU A 16 19.33 -1.14 -16.16
CA LEU A 16 17.92 -1.55 -16.18
C LEU A 16 17.57 -2.33 -17.45
N LEU A 17 17.97 -1.81 -18.62
CA LEU A 17 17.67 -2.42 -19.92
C LEU A 17 18.36 -3.78 -20.11
N ASN A 18 19.61 -3.89 -19.68
CA ASN A 18 20.44 -5.07 -19.96
C ASN A 18 20.35 -6.15 -18.88
N ARG A 19 20.01 -5.79 -17.63
CA ARG A 19 20.05 -6.70 -16.46
C ARG A 19 18.74 -6.78 -15.69
N GLY A 20 17.73 -5.96 -16.08
CA GLY A 20 16.43 -5.90 -15.39
C GLY A 20 16.44 -5.03 -14.12
N PRO A 21 15.24 -4.74 -13.57
CA PRO A 21 15.08 -3.84 -12.44
C PRO A 21 15.71 -4.34 -11.14
N ASP A 22 15.72 -5.66 -10.91
CA ASP A 22 16.24 -6.27 -9.68
C ASP A 22 17.77 -6.07 -9.51
N SER A 23 18.46 -5.68 -10.59
CA SER A 23 19.89 -5.39 -10.56
C SER A 23 20.23 -3.99 -10.02
N LEU A 24 19.23 -3.10 -9.88
CA LEU A 24 19.44 -1.72 -9.46
C LEU A 24 19.28 -1.56 -7.95
N SER A 25 20.10 -0.69 -7.37
CA SER A 25 19.88 -0.20 -6.01
C SER A 25 18.73 0.82 -5.97
N ASP A 26 18.20 1.09 -4.79
CA ASP A 26 17.19 2.14 -4.56
C ASP A 26 17.63 3.51 -5.09
N ALA A 27 18.90 3.86 -4.87
CA ALA A 27 19.47 5.11 -5.37
C ALA A 27 19.57 5.14 -6.90
N GLU A 28 19.87 4.02 -7.56
CA GLU A 28 19.91 3.93 -9.03
C GLU A 28 18.50 4.04 -9.62
N LEU A 29 17.49 3.38 -9.03
CA LEU A 29 16.08 3.51 -9.42
C LEU A 29 15.61 4.96 -9.25
N LEU A 30 15.90 5.57 -8.10
CA LEU A 30 15.55 6.96 -7.84
C LEU A 30 16.27 7.92 -8.81
N ALA A 31 17.53 7.66 -9.17
CA ALA A 31 18.27 8.47 -10.14
C ALA A 31 17.64 8.43 -11.53
N ILE A 32 17.14 7.28 -11.98
CA ILE A 32 16.37 7.17 -13.25
C ILE A 32 15.13 8.06 -13.20
N PHE A 33 14.41 8.03 -12.09
CA PHE A 33 13.20 8.83 -11.86
C PHE A 33 13.49 10.33 -11.83
N LEU A 34 14.53 10.77 -11.10
CA LEU A 34 14.92 12.17 -10.94
C LEU A 34 15.46 12.79 -12.23
N ARG A 35 16.08 11.98 -13.12
CA ARG A 35 16.64 12.33 -14.43
C ARG A 35 17.86 13.25 -14.39
N THR A 36 17.87 14.25 -13.53
CA THR A 36 18.94 15.26 -13.43
C THR A 36 19.34 15.49 -11.99
N GLY A 37 20.63 15.74 -11.76
CA GLY A 37 21.16 16.18 -10.46
C GLY A 37 20.89 17.67 -10.20
N THR A 38 21.68 18.24 -9.31
CA THR A 38 21.66 19.66 -8.97
C THR A 38 23.05 20.28 -9.19
N GLN A 39 23.14 21.60 -9.10
CA GLN A 39 24.44 22.26 -9.18
C GLN A 39 25.41 21.71 -8.12
N GLY A 40 26.51 21.14 -8.58
CA GLY A 40 27.56 20.55 -7.75
C GLY A 40 27.33 19.09 -7.33
N MET A 41 26.23 18.47 -7.75
CA MET A 41 25.90 17.09 -7.40
C MET A 41 25.24 16.36 -8.60
N ASN A 42 25.79 15.23 -9.01
CA ASN A 42 25.18 14.43 -10.07
C ASN A 42 23.92 13.72 -9.56
N VAL A 43 23.14 13.12 -10.49
CA VAL A 43 21.84 12.54 -10.15
C VAL A 43 21.95 11.31 -9.23
N LEU A 44 23.01 10.51 -9.34
CA LEU A 44 23.23 9.37 -8.44
C LEU A 44 23.61 9.82 -7.03
N GLU A 45 24.49 10.81 -6.94
CA GLU A 45 24.85 11.41 -5.65
C GLU A 45 23.66 12.08 -4.97
N LEU A 46 22.79 12.75 -5.77
CA LEU A 46 21.55 13.32 -5.25
C LEU A 46 20.59 12.22 -4.74
N ALA A 47 20.40 11.16 -5.52
CA ALA A 47 19.54 10.04 -5.15
C ALA A 47 20.03 9.34 -3.87
N ASP A 48 21.34 9.04 -3.79
CA ASP A 48 21.95 8.42 -2.61
C ASP A 48 21.80 9.31 -1.36
N LYS A 49 22.00 10.62 -1.53
CA LYS A 49 21.79 11.59 -0.44
C LYS A 49 20.34 11.60 0.03
N LEU A 50 19.37 11.63 -0.88
CA LEU A 50 17.93 11.62 -0.53
C LEU A 50 17.55 10.36 0.20
N ILE A 51 17.99 9.17 -0.27
CA ILE A 51 17.75 7.91 0.45
C ILE A 51 18.31 7.96 1.87
N LYS A 52 19.50 8.54 2.07
CA LYS A 52 20.09 8.71 3.40
C LYS A 52 19.34 9.70 4.27
N ASP A 53 18.94 10.83 3.70
CA ASP A 53 18.23 11.90 4.43
C ASP A 53 16.82 11.43 4.88
N PHE A 54 16.08 10.70 4.03
CA PHE A 54 14.76 10.15 4.36
C PHE A 54 14.83 8.77 5.05
N GLY A 55 15.97 8.09 5.02
CA GLY A 55 16.19 6.77 5.60
C GLY A 55 15.79 5.60 4.68
N SER A 56 14.83 5.78 3.77
CA SER A 56 14.42 4.75 2.80
C SER A 56 13.62 5.35 1.63
N LEU A 57 13.44 4.59 0.54
CA LEU A 57 12.50 4.95 -0.54
C LEU A 57 11.07 5.14 0.01
N ARG A 58 10.65 4.30 0.92
CA ARG A 58 9.34 4.38 1.54
C ARG A 58 9.10 5.73 2.21
N HIS A 59 10.00 6.16 3.10
CA HIS A 59 9.88 7.44 3.77
C HIS A 59 9.95 8.62 2.81
N LEU A 60 10.74 8.52 1.75
CA LEU A 60 10.79 9.53 0.69
C LEU A 60 9.45 9.60 -0.05
N PHE A 61 8.79 8.47 -0.34
CA PHE A 61 7.52 8.42 -1.03
C PHE A 61 6.34 8.87 -0.18
N SER A 62 6.38 8.65 1.14
CA SER A 62 5.37 9.11 2.10
C SER A 62 5.63 10.49 2.70
N ALA A 63 6.71 11.17 2.28
CA ALA A 63 7.03 12.51 2.76
C ALA A 63 5.95 13.54 2.36
N THR A 64 5.76 14.55 3.21
CA THR A 64 4.90 15.69 2.86
C THR A 64 5.54 16.51 1.74
N GLU A 65 4.73 17.29 1.01
CA GLU A 65 5.25 18.23 0.01
C GLU A 65 6.29 19.18 0.62
N ALA A 66 6.05 19.68 1.82
CA ALA A 66 6.93 20.61 2.52
C ALA A 66 8.29 19.96 2.82
N ASP A 67 8.29 18.75 3.39
CA ASP A 67 9.52 18.02 3.72
C ASP A 67 10.30 17.65 2.45
N PHE A 68 9.61 17.16 1.43
CA PHE A 68 10.23 16.81 0.16
C PHE A 68 10.87 18.01 -0.53
N CYS A 69 10.14 19.13 -0.64
CA CYS A 69 10.61 20.34 -1.30
C CYS A 69 11.66 21.11 -0.52
N ALA A 70 11.86 20.83 0.78
CA ALA A 70 12.94 21.40 1.56
C ALA A 70 14.34 20.95 1.09
N HIS A 71 14.42 19.84 0.36
CA HIS A 71 15.68 19.29 -0.15
C HIS A 71 16.10 19.99 -1.46
N LYS A 72 17.38 20.37 -1.54
CA LYS A 72 17.94 21.05 -2.73
C LYS A 72 17.72 20.23 -4.00
N GLY A 73 17.07 20.84 -5.00
CA GLY A 73 16.78 20.22 -6.29
C GLY A 73 15.49 19.38 -6.33
N MET A 74 14.75 19.38 -5.22
CA MET A 74 13.46 18.71 -5.07
C MET A 74 12.36 19.77 -5.04
N GLY A 75 11.78 20.08 -6.19
CA GLY A 75 10.67 21.02 -6.31
C GLY A 75 9.33 20.31 -6.48
N GLN A 76 8.26 21.10 -6.42
CA GLN A 76 6.87 20.65 -6.54
C GLN A 76 6.62 19.73 -7.75
N ALA A 77 7.23 20.02 -8.92
CA ALA A 77 7.06 19.19 -10.11
C ALA A 77 7.52 17.73 -9.88
N LYS A 78 8.64 17.53 -9.19
CA LYS A 78 9.15 16.19 -8.87
C LYS A 78 8.27 15.52 -7.80
N TYR A 79 7.77 16.28 -6.83
CA TYR A 79 6.82 15.77 -5.84
C TYR A 79 5.53 15.26 -6.50
N VAL A 80 4.91 16.06 -7.36
CA VAL A 80 3.70 15.68 -8.10
C VAL A 80 3.94 14.45 -8.98
N GLN A 81 5.09 14.39 -9.66
CA GLN A 81 5.46 13.22 -10.46
C GLN A 81 5.56 11.96 -9.58
N LEU A 82 6.14 12.08 -8.38
CA LEU A 82 6.27 10.98 -7.43
C LEU A 82 4.89 10.48 -6.98
N GLN A 83 4.00 11.39 -6.56
CA GLN A 83 2.65 11.05 -6.15
C GLN A 83 1.85 10.39 -7.29
N ALA A 84 2.02 10.87 -8.52
CA ALA A 84 1.38 10.26 -9.69
C ALA A 84 1.84 8.82 -9.94
N VAL A 85 3.13 8.52 -9.74
CA VAL A 85 3.65 7.13 -9.87
C VAL A 85 3.04 6.22 -8.79
N LEU A 86 2.95 6.70 -7.54
CA LEU A 86 2.31 5.93 -6.47
C LEU A 86 0.85 5.63 -6.80
N GLU A 87 0.09 6.62 -7.22
CA GLU A 87 -1.31 6.46 -7.61
C GLU A 87 -1.47 5.49 -8.79
N MET A 88 -0.63 5.58 -9.83
CA MET A 88 -0.64 4.62 -10.94
C MET A 88 -0.35 3.20 -10.48
N THR A 89 0.57 3.01 -9.54
CA THR A 89 0.88 1.70 -8.97
C THR A 89 -0.31 1.14 -8.20
N GLN A 90 -0.98 1.96 -7.39
CA GLN A 90 -2.20 1.56 -6.66
C GLN A 90 -3.32 1.15 -7.62
N ARG A 91 -3.57 1.93 -8.68
CA ARG A 91 -4.56 1.60 -9.71
C ARG A 91 -4.23 0.31 -10.45
N TYR A 92 -2.96 0.11 -10.79
CA TYR A 92 -2.51 -1.13 -11.42
C TYR A 92 -2.79 -2.36 -10.53
N LEU A 93 -2.48 -2.27 -9.23
CA LEU A 93 -2.77 -3.34 -8.27
C LEU A 93 -4.29 -3.55 -8.11
N ALA A 94 -5.08 -2.48 -8.02
CA ALA A 94 -6.53 -2.55 -7.94
C ALA A 94 -7.15 -3.23 -9.18
N GLU A 95 -6.68 -2.89 -10.38
CA GLU A 95 -7.15 -3.52 -11.63
C GLU A 95 -6.90 -5.02 -11.66
N THR A 96 -5.76 -5.46 -11.12
CA THR A 96 -5.44 -6.89 -11.00
C THR A 96 -6.45 -7.62 -10.11
N LEU A 97 -6.86 -7.00 -8.98
CA LEU A 97 -7.85 -7.57 -8.07
C LEU A 97 -9.29 -7.52 -8.62
N SER A 98 -9.62 -6.51 -9.43
CA SER A 98 -10.96 -6.40 -10.04
C SER A 98 -11.19 -7.41 -11.17
N ARG A 99 -10.12 -7.90 -11.81
CA ARG A 99 -10.17 -8.90 -12.89
C ARG A 99 -10.01 -10.33 -12.42
N GLY A 100 -9.38 -10.53 -11.27
CA GLY A 100 -9.07 -11.84 -10.69
C GLY A 100 -9.87 -12.13 -9.43
N ASP A 101 -9.93 -13.41 -9.07
CA ASP A 101 -10.47 -13.84 -7.78
C ASP A 101 -9.48 -13.45 -6.66
N ALA A 102 -9.92 -12.61 -5.73
CA ALA A 102 -9.10 -12.15 -4.61
C ALA A 102 -8.61 -13.29 -3.70
N LEU A 103 -9.32 -14.42 -3.67
CA LEU A 103 -8.94 -15.62 -2.92
C LEU A 103 -7.85 -16.43 -3.61
N THR A 104 -7.84 -16.50 -4.95
CA THR A 104 -6.83 -17.24 -5.71
C THR A 104 -5.48 -16.52 -5.77
N SER A 105 -5.45 -15.27 -5.35
CA SER A 105 -4.24 -14.44 -5.35
C SER A 105 -4.02 -13.70 -4.02
N PRO A 106 -3.87 -14.42 -2.87
CA PRO A 106 -3.68 -13.78 -1.57
C PRO A 106 -2.49 -12.83 -1.52
N GLY A 107 -1.43 -13.13 -2.27
CA GLY A 107 -0.25 -12.27 -2.39
C GLY A 107 -0.58 -10.90 -3.01
N HIS A 108 -1.40 -10.86 -4.06
CA HIS A 108 -1.83 -9.59 -4.68
C HIS A 108 -2.73 -8.78 -3.74
N THR A 109 -3.63 -9.46 -3.02
CA THR A 109 -4.48 -8.80 -2.01
C THR A 109 -3.64 -8.19 -0.89
N LYS A 110 -2.65 -8.92 -0.36
CA LYS A 110 -1.71 -8.41 0.65
C LYS A 110 -0.91 -7.22 0.13
N LEU A 111 -0.40 -7.28 -1.10
CA LEU A 111 0.33 -6.16 -1.73
C LEU A 111 -0.54 -4.92 -1.88
N TYR A 112 -1.76 -5.09 -2.39
CA TYR A 112 -2.71 -4.00 -2.52
C TYR A 112 -3.05 -3.36 -1.18
N LEU A 113 -3.43 -4.16 -0.19
CA LEU A 113 -3.76 -3.67 1.15
C LEU A 113 -2.57 -2.99 1.83
N SER A 114 -1.36 -3.51 1.65
CA SER A 114 -0.14 -2.85 2.12
C SER A 114 0.04 -1.48 1.48
N SER A 115 -0.16 -1.36 0.16
CA SER A 115 -0.03 -0.08 -0.55
C SER A 115 -1.05 0.97 -0.11
N MET A 116 -2.23 0.54 0.36
CA MET A 116 -3.32 1.41 0.80
C MET A 116 -3.24 1.81 2.28
N LEU A 117 -2.71 0.92 3.12
CA LEU A 117 -2.88 1.02 4.58
C LEU A 117 -1.58 1.23 5.36
N ARG A 118 -0.45 0.71 4.88
CA ARG A 118 0.81 0.64 5.63
C ARG A 118 1.32 1.99 6.13
N ASP A 119 1.18 3.04 5.30
CA ASP A 119 1.76 4.37 5.59
C ASP A 119 0.78 5.32 6.31
N ARG A 120 -0.42 4.82 6.66
CA ARG A 120 -1.40 5.62 7.40
C ARG A 120 -0.97 5.83 8.83
N GLN A 121 -0.98 7.09 9.27
CA GLN A 121 -0.59 7.50 10.63
C GLN A 121 -1.66 7.18 11.69
N ARG A 122 -2.88 6.91 11.26
CA ARG A 122 -4.01 6.49 12.11
C ARG A 122 -4.50 5.13 11.67
N GLU A 123 -5.08 4.39 12.59
CA GLU A 123 -5.77 3.16 12.24
C GLU A 123 -6.92 3.47 11.28
N ALA A 124 -7.01 2.69 10.20
CA ALA A 124 -8.08 2.77 9.23
C ALA A 124 -8.67 1.38 9.00
N PHE A 125 -9.98 1.26 9.18
CA PHE A 125 -10.71 0.04 8.86
C PHE A 125 -11.18 0.09 7.42
N TYR A 126 -10.69 -0.83 6.61
CA TYR A 126 -10.85 -0.88 5.17
C TYR A 126 -11.63 -2.12 4.77
N ILE A 127 -12.48 -2.00 3.77
CA ILE A 127 -13.28 -3.13 3.27
C ILE A 127 -13.15 -3.21 1.76
N LEU A 128 -12.88 -4.43 1.26
CA LEU A 128 -13.07 -4.81 -0.12
C LEU A 128 -14.43 -5.49 -0.25
N PHE A 129 -15.30 -4.96 -1.09
CA PHE A 129 -16.60 -5.51 -1.44
C PHE A 129 -16.46 -6.37 -2.68
N LEU A 130 -16.98 -7.61 -2.64
CA LEU A 130 -16.73 -8.62 -3.64
C LEU A 130 -18.04 -9.12 -4.25
N ASP A 131 -17.99 -9.45 -5.54
CA ASP A 131 -19.07 -10.15 -6.23
C ASP A 131 -19.08 -11.66 -5.93
N ASN A 132 -20.02 -12.39 -6.52
CA ASN A 132 -20.14 -13.85 -6.38
C ASN A 132 -18.93 -14.65 -6.91
N GLN A 133 -18.06 -14.02 -7.71
CA GLN A 133 -16.82 -14.60 -8.23
C GLN A 133 -15.60 -14.13 -7.42
N ASN A 134 -15.84 -13.53 -6.24
CA ASN A 134 -14.83 -12.95 -5.35
C ASN A 134 -13.95 -11.87 -6.01
N ARG A 135 -14.45 -11.18 -7.04
CA ARG A 135 -13.77 -10.05 -7.66
C ARG A 135 -14.12 -8.78 -6.91
N VAL A 136 -13.15 -7.91 -6.72
CA VAL A 136 -13.37 -6.62 -6.05
C VAL A 136 -14.23 -5.72 -6.94
N ILE A 137 -15.43 -5.36 -6.47
CA ILE A 137 -16.36 -4.42 -7.12
C ILE A 137 -16.21 -3.01 -6.55
N LYS A 138 -15.81 -2.89 -5.29
CA LYS A 138 -15.56 -1.62 -4.60
C LYS A 138 -14.65 -1.84 -3.41
N ASP A 139 -13.97 -0.80 -3.03
CA ASP A 139 -13.15 -0.72 -1.82
C ASP A 139 -13.38 0.62 -1.12
N GLU A 140 -13.39 0.62 0.21
CA GLU A 140 -13.66 1.83 1.00
C GLU A 140 -12.96 1.80 2.36
N VAL A 141 -12.52 2.99 2.80
CA VAL A 141 -12.22 3.25 4.21
C VAL A 141 -13.54 3.46 4.94
N MET A 142 -13.89 2.57 5.83
CA MET A 142 -15.15 2.65 6.58
C MET A 142 -15.04 3.46 7.87
N PHE A 143 -13.89 3.36 8.54
CA PHE A 143 -13.64 4.05 9.82
C PHE A 143 -12.18 4.46 9.90
N GLU A 144 -11.92 5.60 10.52
CA GLU A 144 -10.57 6.10 10.83
C GLU A 144 -10.49 6.54 12.29
N GLY A 145 -9.36 6.29 12.93
CA GLY A 145 -9.09 6.61 14.33
C GLY A 145 -8.70 5.37 15.11
N THR A 146 -8.74 5.45 16.45
CA THR A 146 -8.48 4.27 17.29
C THR A 146 -9.56 3.24 17.06
N ILE A 147 -9.18 2.09 16.52
CA ILE A 147 -10.12 0.97 16.27
C ILE A 147 -10.22 0.16 17.56
N ASP A 148 -11.21 0.50 18.37
CA ASP A 148 -11.70 -0.42 19.38
C ASP A 148 -12.99 -1.10 18.86
N ALA A 149 -13.43 -2.17 19.54
CA ALA A 149 -14.64 -2.90 19.14
C ALA A 149 -15.93 -2.03 19.18
N ALA A 150 -15.86 -0.80 19.69
CA ALA A 150 -16.95 0.16 19.76
C ALA A 150 -16.98 1.09 18.55
N SER A 151 -15.86 1.28 17.85
CA SER A 151 -15.76 2.23 16.72
C SER A 151 -16.27 1.67 15.39
N VAL A 152 -16.25 0.35 15.18
CA VAL A 152 -16.74 -0.29 13.96
C VAL A 152 -18.18 -0.78 14.15
N TYR A 153 -19.12 -0.12 13.49
CA TYR A 153 -20.55 -0.41 13.61
C TYR A 153 -21.01 -1.43 12.56
N PRO A 154 -21.41 -2.67 12.96
CA PRO A 154 -21.88 -3.69 11.99
C PRO A 154 -23.00 -3.20 11.07
N ARG A 155 -23.95 -2.40 11.58
CA ARG A 155 -25.04 -1.84 10.77
C ARG A 155 -24.54 -1.00 9.59
N GLU A 156 -23.47 -0.25 9.75
CA GLU A 156 -22.92 0.58 8.67
C GLU A 156 -22.20 -0.30 7.63
N VAL A 157 -21.50 -1.33 8.08
CA VAL A 157 -20.88 -2.32 7.17
C VAL A 157 -21.95 -3.07 6.37
N VAL A 158 -23.00 -3.55 7.02
CA VAL A 158 -24.14 -4.22 6.33
C VAL A 158 -24.81 -3.29 5.31
N LYS A 159 -25.10 -2.03 5.69
CA LYS A 159 -25.67 -1.05 4.75
C LYS A 159 -24.80 -0.85 3.50
N ARG A 160 -23.48 -0.71 3.68
CA ARG A 160 -22.54 -0.52 2.57
C ARG A 160 -22.44 -1.78 1.72
N ALA A 161 -22.40 -2.96 2.33
CA ALA A 161 -22.35 -4.23 1.62
C ALA A 161 -23.61 -4.43 0.73
N LEU A 162 -24.81 -4.13 1.25
CA LEU A 162 -26.05 -4.17 0.48
C LEU A 162 -26.09 -3.09 -0.61
N HIS A 163 -25.60 -1.88 -0.32
CA HIS A 163 -25.54 -0.79 -1.31
C HIS A 163 -24.68 -1.17 -2.53
N HIS A 164 -23.58 -1.88 -2.31
CA HIS A 164 -22.69 -2.34 -3.37
C HIS A 164 -23.11 -3.68 -3.99
N ASN A 165 -24.20 -4.28 -3.54
CA ASN A 165 -24.61 -5.64 -3.93
C ASN A 165 -23.47 -6.66 -3.74
N ALA A 166 -22.72 -6.54 -2.66
CA ALA A 166 -21.61 -7.43 -2.37
C ALA A 166 -22.11 -8.80 -1.91
N ALA A 167 -21.49 -9.87 -2.44
CA ALA A 167 -21.74 -11.25 -2.01
C ALA A 167 -20.75 -11.69 -0.92
N ALA A 168 -19.61 -11.04 -0.85
CA ALA A 168 -18.60 -11.30 0.16
C ALA A 168 -17.77 -10.05 0.47
N LEU A 169 -17.08 -10.05 1.61
CA LEU A 169 -16.18 -8.98 2.05
C LEU A 169 -14.81 -9.54 2.40
N ILE A 170 -13.76 -8.74 2.16
CA ILE A 170 -12.48 -8.86 2.82
C ILE A 170 -12.31 -7.62 3.71
N LEU A 171 -12.01 -7.84 4.96
CA LEU A 171 -11.75 -6.79 5.95
C LEU A 171 -10.25 -6.54 6.02
N ALA A 172 -9.85 -5.30 6.29
CA ALA A 172 -8.47 -4.99 6.59
C ALA A 172 -8.36 -3.79 7.52
N HIS A 173 -7.30 -3.73 8.32
CA HIS A 173 -6.92 -2.52 9.05
C HIS A 173 -5.40 -2.48 9.21
N ASN A 174 -4.87 -1.28 9.45
CA ASN A 174 -3.46 -1.11 9.75
C ASN A 174 -3.23 -0.90 11.24
N HIS A 175 -2.05 -1.32 11.69
CA HIS A 175 -1.50 -0.96 12.99
C HIS A 175 -0.39 0.07 12.81
N PRO A 176 -0.60 1.35 13.17
CA PRO A 176 0.43 2.39 13.07
C PRO A 176 1.69 2.10 13.89
N SER A 177 1.60 1.21 14.89
CA SER A 177 2.75 0.71 15.64
C SER A 177 3.73 -0.12 14.79
N GLY A 178 3.30 -0.56 13.60
CA GLY A 178 4.05 -1.44 12.72
C GLY A 178 3.92 -2.94 13.03
N VAL A 179 3.37 -3.31 14.17
CA VAL A 179 3.21 -4.73 14.57
C VAL A 179 1.89 -5.26 14.03
N ALA A 180 1.94 -6.24 13.11
CA ALA A 180 0.76 -6.83 12.47
C ALA A 180 0.03 -7.88 13.33
N GLU A 181 0.43 -8.10 14.60
CA GLU A 181 -0.24 -9.08 15.45
C GLU A 181 -1.64 -8.62 15.85
N PRO A 182 -2.68 -9.40 15.49
CA PRO A 182 -4.06 -9.02 15.77
C PRO A 182 -4.40 -9.05 17.26
N SER A 183 -5.10 -8.04 17.70
CA SER A 183 -5.58 -7.94 19.08
C SER A 183 -6.82 -8.80 19.35
N GLN A 184 -7.19 -8.96 20.62
CA GLN A 184 -8.46 -9.57 20.99
C GLN A 184 -9.68 -8.73 20.54
N ALA A 185 -9.51 -7.41 20.42
CA ALA A 185 -10.55 -6.52 19.89
C ALA A 185 -10.81 -6.81 18.41
N ASP A 186 -9.75 -7.04 17.61
CA ASP A 186 -9.86 -7.37 16.19
C ASP A 186 -10.59 -8.70 15.98
N ARG A 187 -10.31 -9.70 16.81
CA ARG A 187 -11.04 -10.97 16.79
C ARG A 187 -12.52 -10.80 17.14
N ARG A 188 -12.83 -9.97 18.16
CA ARG A 188 -14.22 -9.71 18.56
C ARG A 188 -15.00 -8.98 17.47
N ILE A 189 -14.42 -7.95 16.86
CA ILE A 189 -15.12 -7.19 15.81
C ILE A 189 -15.31 -8.05 14.56
N THR A 190 -14.32 -8.86 14.18
CA THR A 190 -14.44 -9.80 13.05
C THR A 190 -15.62 -10.73 13.27
N ARG A 191 -15.73 -11.38 14.43
CA ARG A 191 -16.86 -12.28 14.76
C ARG A 191 -18.20 -11.55 14.70
N ARG A 192 -18.30 -10.36 15.32
CA ARG A 192 -19.53 -9.55 15.27
C ARG A 192 -19.96 -9.19 13.87
N LEU A 193 -18.99 -8.87 12.98
CA LEU A 193 -19.27 -8.57 11.58
C LEU A 193 -19.68 -9.83 10.82
N THR A 194 -19.02 -10.96 11.06
CA THR A 194 -19.40 -12.26 10.47
C THR A 194 -20.84 -12.62 10.81
N ASP A 195 -21.22 -12.55 12.10
CA ASP A 195 -22.56 -12.84 12.56
C ASP A 195 -23.61 -11.90 11.93
N ALA A 196 -23.32 -10.61 11.85
CA ALA A 196 -24.24 -9.62 11.29
C ALA A 196 -24.44 -9.78 9.76
N LEU A 197 -23.37 -10.07 9.04
CA LEU A 197 -23.40 -10.23 7.58
C LEU A 197 -24.01 -11.58 7.17
N ALA A 198 -23.85 -12.61 7.97
CA ALA A 198 -24.50 -13.92 7.74
C ALA A 198 -26.02 -13.82 7.74
N LEU A 199 -26.63 -12.86 8.47
CA LEU A 199 -28.09 -12.63 8.47
C LEU A 199 -28.63 -12.14 7.12
N VAL A 200 -27.75 -11.67 6.24
CA VAL A 200 -28.10 -11.15 4.90
C VAL A 200 -27.32 -11.88 3.79
N ASP A 201 -26.88 -13.12 4.07
CA ASP A 201 -26.20 -14.03 3.14
C ASP A 201 -24.88 -13.45 2.55
N ILE A 202 -24.19 -12.55 3.27
CA ILE A 202 -22.91 -11.98 2.88
C ILE A 202 -21.79 -12.63 3.72
N ARG A 203 -20.75 -13.14 3.06
CA ARG A 203 -19.63 -13.83 3.70
C ARG A 203 -18.47 -12.89 3.99
N ILE A 204 -17.74 -13.12 5.08
CA ILE A 204 -16.39 -12.59 5.25
C ILE A 204 -15.41 -13.67 4.80
N LEU A 205 -14.53 -13.35 3.86
CA LEU A 205 -13.55 -14.29 3.31
C LEU A 205 -12.21 -14.22 4.05
N ASP A 206 -11.82 -13.03 4.50
CA ASP A 206 -10.61 -12.83 5.29
C ASP A 206 -10.67 -11.51 6.07
N HIS A 207 -9.76 -11.39 7.05
CA HIS A 207 -9.44 -10.14 7.73
C HIS A 207 -7.92 -10.00 7.82
N PHE A 208 -7.40 -8.95 7.18
CA PHE A 208 -5.97 -8.67 7.15
C PHE A 208 -5.59 -7.57 8.15
N VAL A 209 -4.52 -7.80 8.90
CA VAL A 209 -3.87 -6.77 9.71
C VAL A 209 -2.56 -6.38 9.08
N VAL A 210 -2.44 -5.10 8.70
CA VAL A 210 -1.27 -4.55 7.99
C VAL A 210 -0.36 -3.85 9.00
N GLY A 211 0.85 -4.38 9.13
CA GLY A 211 1.95 -3.79 9.89
C GLY A 211 3.05 -3.24 9.00
N ASP A 212 4.22 -3.01 9.59
CA ASP A 212 5.40 -2.57 8.86
C ASP A 212 6.18 -3.78 8.29
N GLY A 213 5.96 -4.05 7.00
CA GLY A 213 6.61 -5.16 6.29
C GLY A 213 5.94 -6.52 6.46
N GLU A 214 4.89 -6.63 7.28
CA GLU A 214 4.13 -7.85 7.50
C GLU A 214 2.63 -7.61 7.34
N VAL A 215 1.93 -8.61 6.78
CA VAL A 215 0.46 -8.66 6.69
C VAL A 215 -0.03 -9.99 7.22
N VAL A 216 -0.79 -9.96 8.28
CA VAL A 216 -1.37 -11.15 8.91
C VAL A 216 -2.78 -11.38 8.39
N SER A 217 -3.09 -12.61 8.00
CA SER A 217 -4.41 -13.08 7.55
C SER A 217 -5.08 -13.91 8.64
N PHE A 218 -6.34 -13.63 8.92
CA PHE A 218 -7.16 -14.42 9.84
C PHE A 218 -7.52 -15.79 9.26
N ALA A 219 -7.78 -15.85 7.95
CA ALA A 219 -8.07 -17.12 7.27
C ALA A 219 -6.85 -18.05 7.29
N GLU A 220 -5.64 -17.54 7.03
CA GLU A 220 -4.40 -18.34 7.14
C GLU A 220 -4.15 -18.86 8.56
N ARG A 221 -4.67 -18.16 9.59
CA ARG A 221 -4.59 -18.59 11.00
C ARG A 221 -5.76 -19.49 11.43
N GLY A 222 -6.72 -19.76 10.54
CA GLY A 222 -7.90 -20.57 10.84
C GLY A 222 -8.86 -19.91 11.82
N TRP A 223 -9.01 -18.58 11.77
CA TRP A 223 -9.89 -17.81 12.67
C TRP A 223 -11.18 -17.34 11.97
N ILE A 224 -11.26 -17.52 10.67
CA ILE A 224 -12.42 -17.37 9.79
C ILE A 224 -12.63 -18.65 9.03
#